data_18ff00525fb03a476a350d8ca1b14281
#
_entry.id   18ff00525fb03a476a350d8ca1b14281
#
_cell.length_a   1.000
_cell.length_b   1.000
_cell.length_c   1.000
_cell.angle_alpha   90.00
_cell.angle_beta   90.00
_cell.angle_gamma   90.00
#
_symmetry.space_group_name_H-M   'P 1'
#
loop_
_entity.id
_entity.type
_entity.pdbx_description
1 polymer ?
#
loop_
_entity_poly.entity_id
_entity_poly.type
_entity_poly.pdbx_seq_one_letter_code
_entity_poly.pdbx_strand_id
1 'polypeptide(L)'
;MIKKLTLCLSFLAFPTIAHKPGDTSEYLYGLGFSTNKEIYKGYNRRNILLPIIGYRGEKLNVFGPFVSYKVSEISDFSFLVQVAPRFQGFDDSDSTIFEGMKERKFSMDVGASINFKKNDWKISISSMFDVLNRSNGTELVTAISHTFSFGPVFVEPRLTFSYLDSNHVDYYYGVNKDEVNAIRPEYSGKSARNTGFGLSLSTPIFFGGFTQLSIQRTWFSEGITDSPLVEDHGNITARLMYTRNF
;
A
#
# COMPACT_ATOMS: atom_id res chain seq x y z
N MET A 1 -5.73 16.88 22.19
CA MET A 1 -4.86 15.73 21.87
C MET A 1 -5.10 15.36 20.42
N ILE A 2 -4.16 15.65 19.53
CA ILE A 2 -4.24 15.27 18.11
C ILE A 2 -3.82 13.79 18.06
N LYS A 3 -4.78 12.89 17.80
CA LYS A 3 -4.48 11.47 17.59
C LYS A 3 -3.56 11.35 16.36
N LYS A 4 -2.37 10.84 16.57
CA LYS A 4 -1.43 10.56 15.48
C LYS A 4 -2.06 9.56 14.53
N LEU A 5 -2.06 9.91 13.26
CA LEU A 5 -2.64 9.13 12.17
C LEU A 5 -1.55 8.21 11.59
N THR A 6 -1.69 6.90 11.73
CA THR A 6 -0.70 5.90 11.24
C THR A 6 -1.34 4.98 10.19
N LEU A 7 -0.66 4.65 9.11
CA LEU A 7 -1.20 4.03 7.88
C LEU A 7 -0.49 2.75 7.45
N CYS A 8 -1.26 1.72 7.14
CA CYS A 8 -0.83 0.59 6.32
C CYS A 8 -1.28 0.77 4.86
N LEU A 9 -0.37 0.96 3.94
CA LEU A 9 -0.64 0.97 2.51
C LEU A 9 0.06 -0.21 1.84
N SER A 10 -0.67 -1.29 1.64
CA SER A 10 -0.32 -2.22 0.59
C SER A 10 -0.68 -1.57 -0.75
N PHE A 11 0.31 -1.20 -1.51
CA PHE A 11 0.27 -0.73 -2.90
C PHE A 11 -0.91 0.17 -3.32
N LEU A 12 -0.64 1.46 -3.42
CA LEU A 12 -1.35 2.30 -4.37
C LEU A 12 -0.94 1.87 -5.78
N ALA A 13 -1.81 1.09 -6.46
CA ALA A 13 -1.79 1.12 -7.90
C ALA A 13 -2.10 2.56 -8.30
N PHE A 14 -1.10 3.27 -8.84
CA PHE A 14 -1.36 4.56 -9.45
C PHE A 14 -2.47 4.38 -10.47
N PRO A 15 -3.55 5.19 -10.44
CA PRO A 15 -4.55 5.13 -11.48
C PRO A 15 -3.85 5.43 -12.80
N THR A 16 -3.67 4.40 -13.63
CA THR A 16 -3.21 4.59 -15.00
C THR A 16 -4.40 5.10 -15.80
N ILE A 17 -4.64 6.40 -15.74
CA ILE A 17 -5.55 7.07 -16.67
C ILE A 17 -4.87 6.95 -18.04
N ALA A 18 -5.63 6.51 -19.03
CA ALA A 18 -5.14 6.41 -20.42
C ALA A 18 -4.72 7.82 -20.88
N HIS A 19 -3.42 7.97 -21.08
CA HIS A 19 -2.82 9.22 -21.52
C HIS A 19 -2.90 9.31 -23.05
N LYS A 20 -3.32 10.46 -23.60
CA LYS A 20 -3.24 10.73 -25.04
C LYS A 20 -1.78 11.04 -25.41
N PRO A 21 -1.25 10.50 -26.52
CA PRO A 21 0.08 10.87 -27.01
C PRO A 21 0.13 12.36 -27.36
N GLY A 22 1.10 13.08 -26.78
CA GLY A 22 1.32 14.50 -27.07
C GLY A 22 1.10 15.45 -25.89
N ASP A 23 1.02 14.94 -24.69
CA ASP A 23 0.50 15.65 -23.53
C ASP A 23 1.55 16.35 -22.68
N THR A 24 1.22 17.59 -22.34
CA THR A 24 1.93 18.44 -21.39
C THR A 24 1.79 17.87 -19.96
N SER A 25 2.83 18.07 -19.15
CA SER A 25 2.80 17.75 -17.73
C SER A 25 1.60 18.43 -17.03
N GLU A 26 0.93 17.69 -16.15
CA GLU A 26 -0.25 18.15 -15.44
C GLU A 26 0.01 18.19 -13.93
N TYR A 27 -0.43 19.26 -13.30
CA TYR A 27 -0.54 19.34 -11.86
C TYR A 27 -1.94 18.90 -11.44
N LEU A 28 -2.03 18.17 -10.34
CA LEU A 28 -3.29 17.70 -9.80
C LEU A 28 -3.38 17.95 -8.29
N TYR A 29 -4.59 18.09 -7.82
CA TYR A 29 -4.91 18.16 -6.41
C TYR A 29 -6.06 17.22 -6.08
N GLY A 30 -6.21 16.85 -4.81
CA GLY A 30 -7.27 15.96 -4.42
C GLY A 30 -7.23 15.54 -2.97
N LEU A 31 -8.04 14.53 -2.68
CA LEU A 31 -8.18 13.97 -1.35
C LEU A 31 -8.32 12.46 -1.45
N GLY A 32 -7.56 11.75 -0.63
CA GLY A 32 -7.67 10.31 -0.43
C GLY A 32 -8.15 9.99 0.99
N PHE A 33 -9.05 9.03 1.11
CA PHE A 33 -9.43 8.43 2.37
C PHE A 33 -9.22 6.91 2.28
N SER A 34 -8.61 6.33 3.31
CA SER A 34 -8.47 4.89 3.45
C SER A 34 -8.90 4.44 4.83
N THR A 35 -9.61 3.33 4.88
CA THR A 35 -9.91 2.61 6.11
C THR A 35 -9.46 1.17 5.98
N ASN A 36 -8.76 0.66 6.99
CA ASN A 36 -8.25 -0.70 7.03
C ASN A 36 -8.73 -1.39 8.30
N LYS A 37 -9.26 -2.61 8.17
CA LYS A 37 -9.42 -3.49 9.34
C LYS A 37 -8.04 -4.04 9.69
N GLU A 38 -7.50 -3.67 10.84
CA GLU A 38 -6.22 -4.18 11.33
C GLU A 38 -6.36 -5.64 11.76
N ILE A 39 -5.25 -6.38 11.71
CA ILE A 39 -5.23 -7.79 12.12
C ILE A 39 -4.72 -7.99 13.55
N TYR A 40 -4.26 -6.94 14.19
CA TYR A 40 -3.76 -6.99 15.56
C TYR A 40 -4.89 -7.12 16.58
N LYS A 41 -4.64 -7.83 17.67
CA LYS A 41 -5.56 -7.99 18.80
C LYS A 41 -5.97 -6.65 19.39
N GLY A 42 -7.27 -6.40 19.43
CA GLY A 42 -7.82 -5.18 20.01
C GLY A 42 -7.55 -3.88 19.27
N TYR A 43 -6.87 -3.93 18.11
CA TYR A 43 -6.64 -2.78 17.25
C TYR A 43 -7.44 -2.92 15.96
N ASN A 44 -8.71 -2.54 16.02
CA ASN A 44 -9.68 -2.93 15.02
C ASN A 44 -9.63 -2.15 13.72
N ARG A 45 -9.26 -0.87 13.73
CA ARG A 45 -9.39 -0.03 12.54
C ARG A 45 -8.40 1.12 12.50
N ARG A 46 -7.85 1.29 11.32
CA ARG A 46 -6.98 2.41 10.97
C ARG A 46 -7.62 3.23 9.84
N ASN A 47 -7.72 4.54 10.06
CA ASN A 47 -8.27 5.48 9.10
C ASN A 47 -7.22 6.51 8.72
N ILE A 48 -7.19 6.87 7.42
CA ILE A 48 -6.23 7.83 6.91
C ILE A 48 -6.94 8.77 5.96
N LEU A 49 -6.68 10.04 6.18
CA LEU A 49 -6.99 11.12 5.29
C LEU A 49 -5.70 11.64 4.69
N LEU A 50 -5.59 11.62 3.38
CA LEU A 50 -4.40 12.03 2.65
C LEU A 50 -4.75 13.18 1.70
N PRO A 51 -4.32 14.42 1.96
CA PRO A 51 -4.35 15.47 0.97
C PRO A 51 -3.37 15.12 -0.15
N ILE A 52 -3.82 15.31 -1.40
CA ILE A 52 -3.06 14.96 -2.59
C ILE A 52 -2.73 16.25 -3.32
N ILE A 53 -1.45 16.53 -3.46
CA ILE A 53 -0.89 17.46 -4.43
C ILE A 53 0.04 16.62 -5.28
N GLY A 54 -0.09 16.72 -6.59
CA GLY A 54 0.64 15.84 -7.47
C GLY A 54 1.06 16.50 -8.78
N TYR A 55 1.95 15.80 -9.42
CA TYR A 55 2.46 16.11 -10.75
C TYR A 55 2.50 14.84 -11.58
N ARG A 56 1.96 14.91 -12.76
CA ARG A 56 2.01 13.84 -13.76
C ARG A 56 2.76 14.34 -14.97
N GLY A 57 3.93 13.79 -15.20
CA GLY A 57 4.73 14.06 -16.38
C GLY A 57 5.07 12.79 -17.15
N GLU A 58 5.82 12.93 -18.21
CA GLU A 58 6.23 11.79 -19.05
C GLU A 58 7.04 10.74 -18.28
N LYS A 59 7.96 11.18 -17.44
CA LYS A 59 8.84 10.30 -16.64
C LYS A 59 8.57 10.38 -15.15
N LEU A 60 8.34 11.59 -14.62
CA LEU A 60 8.14 11.82 -13.19
C LEU A 60 6.65 11.85 -12.87
N ASN A 61 6.24 11.05 -11.89
CA ASN A 61 4.92 11.14 -11.31
C ASN A 61 5.05 11.32 -9.80
N VAL A 62 4.36 12.32 -9.28
CA VAL A 62 4.25 12.62 -7.84
C VAL A 62 2.77 12.56 -7.48
N PHE A 63 2.44 11.85 -6.42
CA PHE A 63 1.07 11.70 -5.95
C PHE A 63 1.04 11.75 -4.41
N GLY A 64 0.86 12.94 -3.86
CA GLY A 64 1.09 13.15 -2.44
C GLY A 64 2.52 12.73 -2.05
N PRO A 65 2.69 11.83 -1.09
CA PRO A 65 4.02 11.37 -0.66
C PRO A 65 4.62 10.23 -1.53
N PHE A 66 3.93 9.82 -2.61
CA PHE A 66 4.39 8.77 -3.51
C PHE A 66 5.06 9.40 -4.72
N VAL A 67 6.25 8.91 -5.04
CA VAL A 67 7.02 9.37 -6.20
C VAL A 67 7.42 8.17 -7.04
N SER A 68 7.26 8.27 -8.35
CA SER A 68 7.78 7.29 -9.29
C SER A 68 8.46 7.99 -10.47
N TYR A 69 9.59 7.44 -10.88
CA TYR A 69 10.34 7.91 -12.04
C TYR A 69 10.50 6.78 -13.05
N LYS A 70 10.02 6.99 -14.27
CA LYS A 70 10.17 6.06 -15.37
C LYS A 70 11.57 6.17 -15.96
N VAL A 71 12.41 5.18 -15.68
CA VAL A 71 13.80 5.10 -16.14
C VAL A 71 13.84 4.79 -17.63
N SER A 72 13.06 3.80 -18.07
CA SER A 72 12.99 3.39 -19.46
C SER A 72 11.63 2.75 -19.79
N GLU A 73 11.34 2.70 -21.07
CA GLU A 73 10.17 2.03 -21.63
C GLU A 73 10.60 1.29 -22.90
N ILE A 74 10.29 0.01 -22.97
CA ILE A 74 10.66 -0.86 -24.11
C ILE A 74 9.43 -1.67 -24.48
N SER A 75 8.83 -1.36 -25.62
CA SER A 75 7.57 -1.96 -26.06
C SER A 75 6.47 -1.81 -24.98
N ASP A 76 5.90 -2.92 -24.53
CA ASP A 76 4.83 -2.96 -23.52
C ASP A 76 5.36 -2.92 -22.07
N PHE A 77 6.68 -2.81 -21.87
CA PHE A 77 7.33 -2.81 -20.56
C PHE A 77 7.81 -1.42 -20.15
N SER A 78 7.56 -1.04 -18.90
CA SER A 78 8.14 0.16 -18.28
C SER A 78 8.90 -0.20 -17.00
N PHE A 79 10.05 0.45 -16.82
CA PHE A 79 10.94 0.27 -15.69
C PHE A 79 10.93 1.56 -14.85
N LEU A 80 10.59 1.43 -13.57
CA LEU A 80 10.46 2.58 -12.67
C LEU A 80 11.32 2.40 -11.43
N VAL A 81 11.77 3.53 -10.89
CA VAL A 81 12.19 3.65 -9.50
C VAL A 81 11.11 4.37 -8.72
N GLN A 82 10.93 4.02 -7.45
CA GLN A 82 9.80 4.47 -6.66
C GLN A 82 10.21 4.80 -5.23
N VAL A 83 9.53 5.79 -4.66
CA VAL A 83 9.58 6.11 -3.24
C VAL A 83 8.14 6.10 -2.72
N ALA A 84 7.91 5.43 -1.62
CA ALA A 84 6.59 5.32 -1.02
C ALA A 84 6.66 5.28 0.51
N PRO A 85 5.75 5.96 1.23
CA PRO A 85 5.64 5.79 2.66
C PRO A 85 5.06 4.41 2.99
N ARG A 86 5.64 3.76 4.00
CA ARG A 86 5.09 2.58 4.63
C ARG A 86 4.37 2.99 5.90
N PHE A 87 3.08 3.11 5.82
CA PHE A 87 2.26 3.56 6.95
C PHE A 87 1.85 2.42 7.91
N GLN A 88 2.69 1.45 8.09
CA GLN A 88 2.52 0.36 9.04
C GLN A 88 3.16 0.74 10.39
N GLY A 89 2.65 0.18 11.49
CA GLY A 89 3.18 0.40 12.81
C GLY A 89 2.10 0.52 13.87
N PHE A 90 2.47 0.66 15.13
CA PHE A 90 1.59 0.86 16.28
C PHE A 90 2.32 1.58 17.41
N ASP A 91 1.55 2.16 18.29
CA ASP A 91 2.00 2.74 19.56
C ASP A 91 1.50 1.85 20.70
N ASP A 92 2.13 1.88 21.87
CA ASP A 92 1.73 1.10 23.04
C ASP A 92 0.31 1.43 23.54
N SER A 93 -0.17 2.62 23.26
CA SER A 93 -1.51 3.09 23.59
C SER A 93 -2.61 2.69 22.59
N ASP A 94 -2.26 2.11 21.46
CA ASP A 94 -3.23 1.74 20.42
C ASP A 94 -4.09 0.51 20.78
N SER A 95 -3.55 -0.38 21.62
CA SER A 95 -4.25 -1.57 22.13
C SER A 95 -3.58 -2.12 23.39
N THR A 96 -4.35 -2.80 24.24
CA THR A 96 -3.84 -3.49 25.43
C THR A 96 -2.80 -4.56 25.13
N ILE A 97 -2.84 -5.17 23.93
CA ILE A 97 -1.81 -6.14 23.53
C ILE A 97 -0.44 -5.47 23.35
N PHE A 98 -0.38 -4.17 23.11
CA PHE A 98 0.86 -3.42 22.88
C PHE A 98 1.42 -2.75 24.16
N GLU A 99 0.71 -2.75 25.29
CA GLU A 99 1.18 -2.13 26.52
C GLU A 99 2.59 -2.59 26.89
N GLY A 100 3.51 -1.62 27.05
CA GLY A 100 4.91 -1.87 27.35
C GLY A 100 5.77 -2.34 26.17
N MET A 101 5.26 -2.37 24.96
CA MET A 101 6.05 -2.58 23.75
C MET A 101 6.68 -1.27 23.28
N LYS A 102 7.81 -1.41 22.60
CA LYS A 102 8.40 -0.29 21.86
C LYS A 102 7.53 0.06 20.67
N GLU A 103 7.33 1.36 20.42
CA GLU A 103 6.60 1.85 19.24
C GLU A 103 7.18 1.25 17.94
N ARG A 104 6.33 0.72 17.08
CA ARG A 104 6.69 0.36 15.70
C ARG A 104 6.31 1.51 14.79
N LYS A 105 7.30 2.21 14.27
CA LYS A 105 7.12 3.45 13.50
C LYS A 105 6.84 3.16 12.05
N PHE A 106 6.14 4.09 11.39
CA PHE A 106 6.06 4.12 9.93
C PHE A 106 7.47 4.23 9.32
N SER A 107 7.61 3.83 8.07
CA SER A 107 8.84 3.96 7.31
C SER A 107 8.63 4.60 5.95
N MET A 108 9.73 4.83 5.24
CA MET A 108 9.76 5.15 3.81
C MET A 108 10.49 4.03 3.09
N ASP A 109 9.92 3.61 1.99
CA ASP A 109 10.52 2.59 1.15
C ASP A 109 10.97 3.19 -0.17
N VAL A 110 12.10 2.70 -0.65
CA VAL A 110 12.62 2.95 -1.99
C VAL A 110 12.72 1.64 -2.73
N GLY A 111 12.47 1.65 -4.02
CA GLY A 111 12.56 0.42 -4.79
C GLY A 111 12.40 0.62 -6.27
N ALA A 112 12.27 -0.49 -6.96
CA ALA A 112 12.10 -0.53 -8.40
C ALA A 112 10.91 -1.41 -8.79
N SER A 113 10.33 -1.14 -9.96
CA SER A 113 9.29 -1.97 -10.54
C SER A 113 9.44 -2.13 -12.04
N ILE A 114 8.94 -3.27 -12.51
CA ILE A 114 8.71 -3.57 -13.90
C ILE A 114 7.21 -3.69 -14.10
N ASN A 115 6.67 -2.88 -15.00
CA ASN A 115 5.26 -2.94 -15.35
C ASN A 115 5.12 -3.34 -16.81
N PHE A 116 4.28 -4.32 -17.05
CA PHE A 116 3.84 -4.74 -18.38
C PHE A 116 2.40 -4.28 -18.57
N LYS A 117 2.13 -3.61 -19.71
CA LYS A 117 0.78 -3.20 -20.08
C LYS A 117 0.53 -3.53 -21.54
N LYS A 118 -0.47 -4.38 -21.78
CA LYS A 118 -0.90 -4.72 -23.13
C LYS A 118 -2.41 -4.82 -23.19
N ASN A 119 -3.02 -4.06 -24.08
CA ASN A 119 -4.45 -3.86 -24.11
C ASN A 119 -4.94 -3.39 -22.72
N ASP A 120 -5.89 -4.12 -22.13
CA ASP A 120 -6.44 -3.80 -20.80
C ASP A 120 -5.79 -4.61 -19.66
N TRP A 121 -4.80 -5.46 -19.98
CA TRP A 121 -4.03 -6.21 -18.99
C TRP A 121 -2.86 -5.40 -18.44
N LYS A 122 -2.66 -5.50 -17.13
CA LYS A 122 -1.53 -4.92 -16.41
C LYS A 122 -0.91 -5.97 -15.51
N ILE A 123 0.40 -6.12 -15.59
CA ILE A 123 1.19 -6.95 -14.70
C ILE A 123 2.28 -6.07 -14.12
N SER A 124 2.50 -6.12 -12.81
CA SER A 124 3.57 -5.40 -12.15
C SER A 124 4.35 -6.31 -11.21
N ILE A 125 5.65 -6.15 -11.20
CA ILE A 125 6.56 -6.75 -10.22
C ILE A 125 7.35 -5.60 -9.61
N SER A 126 7.38 -5.50 -8.30
CA SER A 126 8.12 -4.45 -7.59
C SER A 126 8.85 -5.02 -6.39
N SER A 127 10.02 -4.47 -6.10
CA SER A 127 10.79 -4.72 -4.90
C SER A 127 11.03 -3.40 -4.19
N MET A 128 10.65 -3.34 -2.92
CA MET A 128 10.74 -2.15 -2.06
C MET A 128 11.50 -2.51 -0.79
N PHE A 129 12.33 -1.61 -0.30
CA PHE A 129 13.08 -1.79 0.94
C PHE A 129 13.06 -0.53 1.81
N ASP A 130 13.07 -0.73 3.11
CA ASP A 130 13.05 0.32 4.12
C ASP A 130 14.34 1.14 4.11
N VAL A 131 14.24 2.45 3.92
CA VAL A 131 15.39 3.37 3.91
C VAL A 131 15.52 4.22 5.17
N LEU A 132 14.56 4.11 6.09
CA LEU A 132 14.63 4.79 7.39
C LEU A 132 15.21 3.91 8.51
N ASN A 133 15.73 2.72 8.16
CA ASN A 133 16.28 1.76 9.11
C ASN A 133 15.30 1.41 10.26
N ARG A 134 14.02 1.28 9.95
CA ARG A 134 13.00 0.84 10.91
C ARG A 134 13.00 -0.68 11.01
N SER A 135 12.61 -1.33 9.94
CA SER A 135 12.60 -2.78 9.82
C SER A 135 13.86 -3.34 9.16
N ASN A 136 14.56 -2.55 8.35
CA ASN A 136 15.57 -3.01 7.38
C ASN A 136 15.03 -4.14 6.49
N GLY A 137 13.72 -4.16 6.28
CA GLY A 137 13.01 -5.22 5.58
C GLY A 137 12.79 -4.92 4.11
N THR A 138 12.56 -6.00 3.37
CA THR A 138 12.27 -5.98 1.93
C THR A 138 10.90 -6.58 1.65
N GLU A 139 10.16 -5.96 0.75
CA GLU A 139 8.90 -6.45 0.22
C GLU A 139 9.00 -6.64 -1.29
N LEU A 140 8.63 -7.82 -1.78
CA LEU A 140 8.44 -8.10 -3.20
C LEU A 140 6.95 -8.28 -3.47
N VAL A 141 6.41 -7.56 -4.46
CA VAL A 141 5.00 -7.67 -4.83
C VAL A 141 4.85 -7.93 -6.32
N THR A 142 4.00 -8.90 -6.63
CA THR A 142 3.51 -9.16 -7.99
C THR A 142 2.01 -8.91 -8.02
N ALA A 143 1.53 -8.17 -9.01
CA ALA A 143 0.12 -7.95 -9.21
C ALA A 143 -0.29 -8.12 -10.67
N ILE A 144 -1.50 -8.64 -10.87
CA ILE A 144 -2.14 -8.81 -12.17
C ILE A 144 -3.52 -8.18 -12.10
N SER A 145 -3.86 -7.34 -13.06
CA SER A 145 -5.18 -6.73 -13.17
C SER A 145 -5.63 -6.63 -14.62
N HIS A 146 -6.94 -6.50 -14.80
CA HIS A 146 -7.58 -6.25 -16.09
C HIS A 146 -8.60 -5.12 -15.93
N THR A 147 -8.63 -4.18 -16.88
CA THR A 147 -9.56 -3.07 -16.85
C THR A 147 -10.74 -3.35 -17.79
N PHE A 148 -11.95 -3.37 -17.25
CA PHE A 148 -13.19 -3.42 -18.01
C PHE A 148 -13.76 -2.00 -18.11
N SER A 149 -14.08 -1.57 -19.34
CA SER A 149 -14.61 -0.24 -19.61
C SER A 149 -16.10 -0.30 -19.92
N PHE A 150 -16.92 0.39 -19.13
CA PHE A 150 -18.37 0.51 -19.30
C PHE A 150 -18.71 1.99 -19.48
N GLY A 151 -18.56 2.50 -20.68
CA GLY A 151 -18.64 3.92 -20.94
C GLY A 151 -17.59 4.69 -20.12
N PRO A 152 -17.99 5.67 -19.28
CA PRO A 152 -17.07 6.43 -18.46
C PRO A 152 -16.69 5.73 -17.14
N VAL A 153 -17.15 4.52 -16.90
CA VAL A 153 -16.86 3.75 -15.68
C VAL A 153 -15.86 2.65 -15.99
N PHE A 154 -14.79 2.57 -15.20
CA PHE A 154 -13.76 1.55 -15.31
C PHE A 154 -13.82 0.65 -14.08
N VAL A 155 -13.86 -0.66 -14.32
CA VAL A 155 -13.85 -1.71 -13.29
C VAL A 155 -12.56 -2.49 -13.42
N GLU A 156 -11.75 -2.54 -12.35
CA GLU A 156 -10.46 -3.23 -12.37
C GLU A 156 -10.37 -4.25 -11.22
N PRO A 157 -10.65 -5.54 -11.47
CA PRO A 157 -10.25 -6.62 -10.57
C PRO A 157 -8.73 -6.77 -10.58
N ARG A 158 -8.15 -7.09 -9.40
CA ARG A 158 -6.71 -7.21 -9.19
C ARG A 158 -6.38 -8.37 -8.25
N LEU A 159 -5.46 -9.21 -8.67
CA LEU A 159 -4.80 -10.23 -7.83
C LEU A 159 -3.43 -9.72 -7.42
N THR A 160 -3.05 -9.98 -6.18
CA THR A 160 -1.77 -9.55 -5.62
C THR A 160 -1.12 -10.71 -4.87
N PHE A 161 0.18 -10.87 -5.06
CA PHE A 161 1.03 -11.79 -4.31
C PHE A 161 2.16 -10.97 -3.72
N SER A 162 2.40 -11.07 -2.41
CA SER A 162 3.51 -10.39 -1.77
C SER A 162 4.37 -11.35 -0.95
N TYR A 163 5.66 -11.07 -0.95
CA TYR A 163 6.63 -11.68 -0.08
C TYR A 163 7.25 -10.60 0.78
N LEU A 164 7.23 -10.82 2.09
CA LEU A 164 7.87 -9.99 3.10
C LEU A 164 9.00 -10.81 3.71
N ASP A 165 10.19 -10.23 3.80
CA ASP A 165 11.30 -10.90 4.46
C ASP A 165 11.12 -10.97 5.98
N SER A 166 11.99 -11.72 6.65
CA SER A 166 11.92 -11.89 8.11
C SER A 166 12.14 -10.59 8.87
N ASN A 167 12.98 -9.69 8.39
CA ASN A 167 13.25 -8.41 9.04
C ASN A 167 11.99 -7.54 9.08
N HIS A 168 11.26 -7.50 7.96
CA HIS A 168 9.99 -6.79 7.87
C HIS A 168 8.97 -7.37 8.86
N VAL A 169 8.80 -8.71 8.83
CA VAL A 169 7.81 -9.38 9.68
C VAL A 169 8.18 -9.26 11.15
N ASP A 170 9.46 -9.43 11.50
CA ASP A 170 9.95 -9.33 12.87
C ASP A 170 9.73 -7.93 13.45
N TYR A 171 10.00 -6.87 12.67
CA TYR A 171 9.80 -5.52 13.14
C TYR A 171 8.33 -5.22 13.47
N TYR A 172 7.38 -5.61 12.60
CA TYR A 172 5.98 -5.24 12.77
C TYR A 172 5.17 -6.26 13.58
N TYR A 173 5.56 -7.52 13.57
CA TYR A 173 4.81 -8.61 14.20
C TYR A 173 5.61 -9.40 15.23
N GLY A 174 6.89 -9.10 15.40
CA GLY A 174 7.75 -9.72 16.41
C GLY A 174 7.46 -9.24 17.83
N VAL A 175 7.79 -10.08 18.79
CA VAL A 175 7.78 -9.77 20.23
C VAL A 175 9.18 -10.05 20.77
N ASN A 176 9.91 -9.00 21.12
CA ASN A 176 11.24 -9.11 21.67
C ASN A 176 11.21 -9.67 23.11
N LYS A 177 12.34 -10.20 23.59
CA LYS A 177 12.46 -10.76 24.95
C LYS A 177 12.09 -9.79 26.07
N ASP A 178 12.39 -8.51 25.88
CA ASP A 178 12.07 -7.43 26.83
C ASP A 178 10.61 -6.96 26.73
N GLU A 179 9.85 -7.44 25.74
CA GLU A 179 8.44 -7.15 25.52
C GLU A 179 7.51 -8.30 25.95
N VAL A 180 8.05 -9.43 26.38
CA VAL A 180 7.29 -10.63 26.78
C VAL A 180 6.46 -10.38 28.05
N ASN A 181 5.21 -10.88 28.05
CA ASN A 181 4.36 -10.92 29.23
C ASN A 181 3.46 -12.17 29.24
N ALA A 182 2.54 -12.29 30.19
CA ALA A 182 1.69 -13.47 30.37
C ALA A 182 0.78 -13.80 29.15
N ILE A 183 0.39 -12.78 28.39
CA ILE A 183 -0.51 -12.93 27.22
C ILE A 183 0.22 -12.78 25.88
N ARG A 184 1.50 -12.45 25.91
CA ARG A 184 2.32 -12.12 24.74
C ARG A 184 3.68 -12.81 24.86
N PRO A 185 3.81 -14.08 24.44
CA PRO A 185 5.07 -14.79 24.40
C PRO A 185 6.03 -14.21 23.37
N GLU A 186 7.32 -14.53 23.49
CA GLU A 186 8.35 -14.19 22.50
C GLU A 186 7.97 -14.72 21.12
N TYR A 187 8.16 -13.92 20.09
CA TYR A 187 7.94 -14.30 18.71
C TYR A 187 8.96 -13.62 17.79
N SER A 188 9.75 -14.42 17.11
CA SER A 188 10.64 -13.94 16.04
C SER A 188 9.95 -14.07 14.70
N GLY A 189 9.78 -12.96 14.00
CA GLY A 189 9.11 -12.90 12.71
C GLY A 189 9.83 -13.74 11.66
N LYS A 190 9.04 -14.55 10.93
CA LYS A 190 9.50 -15.32 9.77
C LYS A 190 9.05 -14.62 8.50
N SER A 191 9.70 -14.92 7.37
CA SER A 191 9.20 -14.41 6.08
C SER A 191 7.74 -14.81 5.84
N ALA A 192 6.96 -13.93 5.22
CA ALA A 192 5.56 -14.14 4.94
C ALA A 192 5.25 -14.05 3.44
N ARG A 193 4.30 -14.87 3.00
CA ARG A 193 3.77 -14.88 1.63
C ARG A 193 2.28 -14.64 1.69
N ASN A 194 1.86 -13.46 1.21
CA ASN A 194 0.46 -13.07 1.32
C ASN A 194 -0.18 -13.03 -0.06
N THR A 195 -1.48 -13.24 -0.09
CA THR A 195 -2.28 -13.11 -1.30
C THR A 195 -3.38 -12.08 -1.10
N GLY A 196 -3.77 -11.41 -2.17
CA GLY A 196 -4.82 -10.41 -2.10
C GLY A 196 -5.70 -10.41 -3.34
N PHE A 197 -6.96 -10.06 -3.14
CA PHE A 197 -7.88 -9.75 -4.22
C PHE A 197 -8.49 -8.37 -3.98
N GLY A 198 -8.49 -7.56 -5.02
CA GLY A 198 -9.06 -6.21 -5.00
C GLY A 198 -10.00 -5.97 -6.16
N LEU A 199 -10.89 -5.01 -5.97
CA LEU A 199 -11.76 -4.46 -7.00
C LEU A 199 -11.72 -2.94 -6.90
N SER A 200 -11.46 -2.27 -8.04
CA SER A 200 -11.52 -0.82 -8.15
C SER A 200 -12.58 -0.40 -9.13
N LEU A 201 -13.33 0.63 -8.76
CA LEU A 201 -14.25 1.37 -9.61
C LEU A 201 -13.70 2.78 -9.79
N SER A 202 -13.54 3.24 -11.01
CA SER A 202 -13.05 4.58 -11.28
C SER A 202 -13.81 5.27 -12.41
N THR A 203 -13.94 6.59 -12.29
CA THR A 203 -14.73 7.38 -13.25
C THR A 203 -14.33 8.86 -13.23
N PRO A 204 -14.38 9.56 -14.38
CA PRO A 204 -14.18 11.00 -14.48
C PRO A 204 -15.48 11.82 -14.33
N ILE A 205 -16.61 11.21 -13.98
CA ILE A 205 -17.94 11.88 -14.08
C ILE A 205 -18.13 12.95 -12.99
N PHE A 206 -17.58 12.76 -11.78
CA PHE A 206 -17.91 13.59 -10.63
C PHE A 206 -17.05 14.85 -10.55
N PHE A 207 -17.70 16.01 -10.42
CA PHE A 207 -17.10 17.32 -10.12
C PHE A 207 -15.93 17.72 -11.03
N GLY A 208 -15.92 17.25 -12.28
CA GLY A 208 -14.84 17.54 -13.24
C GLY A 208 -13.48 16.95 -12.86
N GLY A 209 -13.47 15.96 -12.00
CA GLY A 209 -12.27 15.24 -11.56
C GLY A 209 -12.41 13.73 -11.70
N PHE A 210 -11.39 13.02 -11.32
CA PHE A 210 -11.34 11.56 -11.34
C PHE A 210 -11.59 10.99 -9.95
N THR A 211 -12.61 10.15 -9.84
CA THR A 211 -12.98 9.47 -8.59
C THR A 211 -12.63 7.99 -8.69
N GLN A 212 -12.02 7.44 -7.66
CA GLN A 212 -11.75 6.01 -7.55
C GLN A 212 -12.21 5.49 -6.18
N LEU A 213 -13.00 4.44 -6.20
CA LEU A 213 -13.35 3.63 -5.04
C LEU A 213 -12.69 2.26 -5.19
N SER A 214 -12.03 1.76 -4.16
CA SER A 214 -11.45 0.42 -4.18
C SER A 214 -11.67 -0.30 -2.86
N ILE A 215 -11.82 -1.62 -2.96
CA ILE A 215 -11.84 -2.53 -1.83
C ILE A 215 -10.85 -3.66 -2.11
N GLN A 216 -10.10 -4.07 -1.09
CA GLN A 216 -9.13 -5.13 -1.18
C GLN A 216 -9.21 -6.02 0.06
N ARG A 217 -9.23 -7.33 -0.16
CA ARG A 217 -9.00 -8.36 0.86
C ARG A 217 -7.59 -8.89 0.73
N THR A 218 -6.87 -9.00 1.84
CA THR A 218 -5.55 -9.64 1.90
C THR A 218 -5.59 -10.78 2.90
N TRP A 219 -5.04 -11.93 2.54
CA TRP A 219 -4.84 -13.10 3.39
C TRP A 219 -3.35 -13.21 3.71
N PHE A 220 -3.05 -13.36 4.99
CA PHE A 220 -1.70 -13.43 5.53
C PHE A 220 -1.30 -14.87 5.81
N SER A 221 -0.01 -15.18 5.60
CA SER A 221 0.55 -16.49 5.91
C SER A 221 1.01 -16.59 7.37
N GLU A 222 1.35 -17.81 7.78
CA GLU A 222 1.78 -18.18 9.13
C GLU A 222 2.91 -17.30 9.69
N GLY A 223 3.84 -16.83 8.85
CA GLY A 223 4.88 -15.89 9.28
C GLY A 223 4.35 -14.62 9.96
N ILE A 224 3.10 -14.25 9.70
CA ILE A 224 2.38 -13.14 10.34
C ILE A 224 1.35 -13.64 11.31
N THR A 225 0.52 -14.62 10.92
CA THR A 225 -0.65 -15.05 11.71
C THR A 225 -0.30 -15.86 12.96
N ASP A 226 0.90 -16.42 13.04
CA ASP A 226 1.42 -17.09 14.23
C ASP A 226 1.88 -16.12 15.32
N SER A 227 2.00 -14.82 15.00
CA SER A 227 2.37 -13.82 15.99
C SER A 227 1.31 -13.71 17.09
N PRO A 228 1.72 -13.67 18.37
CA PRO A 228 0.81 -13.45 19.49
C PRO A 228 0.11 -12.09 19.46
N LEU A 229 0.59 -11.15 18.65
CA LEU A 229 -0.03 -9.85 18.43
C LEU A 229 -1.24 -9.90 17.49
N VAL A 230 -1.40 -10.97 16.73
CA VAL A 230 -2.36 -11.09 15.62
C VAL A 230 -3.56 -11.94 16.02
N GLU A 231 -4.78 -11.53 15.62
CA GLU A 231 -6.01 -12.29 15.83
C GLU A 231 -6.70 -12.71 14.52
N ASP A 232 -6.49 -11.96 13.44
CA ASP A 232 -7.14 -12.21 12.15
C ASP A 232 -6.15 -12.74 11.11
N HIS A 233 -6.59 -13.68 10.28
CA HIS A 233 -5.78 -14.21 9.16
C HIS A 233 -5.78 -13.34 7.91
N GLY A 234 -6.41 -12.18 7.96
CA GLY A 234 -6.42 -11.24 6.84
C GLY A 234 -7.19 -9.97 7.15
N ASN A 235 -6.98 -8.98 6.31
CA ASN A 235 -7.61 -7.67 6.44
C ASN A 235 -8.51 -7.31 5.26
N ILE A 236 -9.31 -6.28 5.44
CA ILE A 236 -10.05 -5.59 4.38
C ILE A 236 -9.67 -4.13 4.42
N THR A 237 -9.27 -3.61 3.27
CA THR A 237 -8.98 -2.19 3.07
C THR A 237 -9.97 -1.61 2.07
N ALA A 238 -10.60 -0.50 2.42
CA ALA A 238 -11.40 0.31 1.50
C ALA A 238 -10.75 1.68 1.31
N ARG A 239 -10.76 2.19 0.08
CA ARG A 239 -10.17 3.49 -0.27
C ARG A 239 -11.12 4.26 -1.17
N LEU A 240 -11.25 5.55 -0.89
CA LEU A 240 -11.91 6.52 -1.77
C LEU A 240 -10.91 7.61 -2.10
N MET A 241 -10.80 7.94 -3.36
CA MET A 241 -9.90 8.95 -3.86
C MET A 241 -10.62 9.84 -4.86
N TYR A 242 -10.38 11.14 -4.75
CA TYR A 242 -10.79 12.13 -5.74
C TYR A 242 -9.58 12.98 -6.12
N THR A 243 -9.37 13.19 -7.40
CA THR A 243 -8.33 14.07 -7.93
C THR A 243 -8.87 14.89 -9.09
N ARG A 244 -8.35 16.11 -9.22
CA ARG A 244 -8.65 17.02 -10.34
C ARG A 244 -7.36 17.70 -10.80
N ASN A 245 -7.27 17.92 -12.10
CA ASN A 245 -6.21 18.72 -12.67
C ASN A 245 -6.47 20.22 -12.45
N PHE A 246 -5.39 20.99 -12.33
CA PHE A 246 -5.48 22.46 -12.27
C PHE A 246 -5.91 23.05 -13.60
#